data_b10b80b0476fef3f917fe63039880b8f
#
_entry.id   b10b80b0476fef3f917fe63039880b8f
#
_cell.length_a   1.000
_cell.length_b   1.000
_cell.length_c   1.000
_cell.angle_alpha   90.00
_cell.angle_beta   90.00
_cell.angle_gamma   90.00
#
_symmetry.space_group_name_H-M   'P 1'
#
loop_
_entity.id
_entity.type
_entity.pdbx_description
1 polymer ?
#
loop_
_entity_poly.entity_id
_entity_poly.type
_entity_poly.pdbx_seq_one_letter_code
_entity_poly.pdbx_strand_id
1 'polypeptide(L)'
;MGSKNFTYKKSGVSIKKADKFIKFISSSTKKSKKSGKFKNIGGFGALTKLPSNLKNPYLVTSTDGVGTKIEVANMLGKFDTIGVDLVAMCVNDIIVQGAKPLVFLDYISVEKIDTKKLKNIIRGIIKGCKLADCELVGGETAEMPGTYSKGKFDIAGFSLGLVDKDKILLNKIKEKDLVLAIPSSGLHSNGYSLVRHIIKKKKINLKKNAFLKKELLVPTKIYVMHVLELIKKKYLNACAN
;
A
#
# COMPACT_ATOMS: atom_id res chain seq x y z
N MET A 1 40.38 -13.85 28.77
CA MET A 1 39.01 -13.33 28.60
C MET A 1 38.67 -13.39 27.10
N GLY A 2 37.87 -14.35 26.67
CA GLY A 2 37.52 -14.51 25.25
C GLY A 2 36.70 -13.33 24.78
N SER A 3 37.10 -12.66 23.68
CA SER A 3 36.36 -11.56 23.08
C SER A 3 34.96 -12.05 22.70
N LYS A 4 33.92 -11.57 23.37
CA LYS A 4 32.53 -11.80 22.96
C LYS A 4 32.35 -11.10 21.63
N ASN A 5 32.41 -11.85 20.51
CA ASN A 5 32.15 -11.32 19.20
C ASN A 5 30.69 -10.79 19.14
N PHE A 6 30.55 -9.47 19.16
CA PHE A 6 29.29 -8.77 18.92
C PHE A 6 29.00 -8.79 17.41
N THR A 7 27.85 -9.29 17.00
CA THR A 7 27.44 -9.36 15.58
C THR A 7 25.97 -8.97 15.42
N TYR A 8 25.61 -8.41 14.28
CA TYR A 8 24.21 -8.14 13.92
C TYR A 8 23.31 -9.38 14.08
N LYS A 9 23.82 -10.57 13.75
CA LYS A 9 23.07 -11.83 13.92
C LYS A 9 22.72 -12.10 15.39
N LYS A 10 23.64 -11.80 16.33
CA LYS A 10 23.40 -11.96 17.78
C LYS A 10 22.46 -10.89 18.33
N SER A 11 22.38 -9.71 17.69
CA SER A 11 21.41 -8.66 18.03
C SER A 11 20.02 -8.84 17.38
N GLY A 12 19.80 -9.95 16.66
CA GLY A 12 18.50 -10.29 16.09
C GLY A 12 18.31 -9.91 14.62
N VAL A 13 19.29 -9.21 13.98
CA VAL A 13 19.21 -8.72 12.60
C VAL A 13 19.88 -9.69 11.62
N SER A 14 19.23 -10.00 10.50
CA SER A 14 19.73 -10.93 9.49
C SER A 14 19.96 -10.29 8.13
N ILE A 15 21.15 -9.71 7.91
CA ILE A 15 21.55 -9.12 6.62
C ILE A 15 21.30 -10.09 5.46
N LYS A 16 21.69 -11.37 5.60
CA LYS A 16 21.50 -12.40 4.55
C LYS A 16 20.03 -12.59 4.15
N LYS A 17 19.07 -12.46 5.08
CA LYS A 17 17.63 -12.54 4.78
C LYS A 17 17.15 -11.27 4.09
N ALA A 18 17.62 -10.11 4.52
CA ALA A 18 17.33 -8.83 3.90
C ALA A 18 17.77 -8.81 2.43
N ASP A 19 19.02 -9.19 2.13
CA ASP A 19 19.55 -9.26 0.76
C ASP A 19 18.74 -10.19 -0.15
N LYS A 20 18.37 -11.38 0.35
CA LYS A 20 17.51 -12.32 -0.40
C LYS A 20 16.13 -11.74 -0.67
N PHE A 21 15.60 -10.95 0.26
CA PHE A 21 14.31 -10.32 0.10
C PHE A 21 14.36 -9.17 -0.91
N ILE A 22 15.37 -8.32 -0.89
CA ILE A 22 15.61 -7.26 -1.88
C ILE A 22 15.75 -7.85 -3.29
N LYS A 23 16.50 -8.94 -3.46
CA LYS A 23 16.60 -9.66 -4.74
C LYS A 23 15.24 -10.16 -5.23
N PHE A 24 14.39 -10.65 -4.35
CA PHE A 24 13.03 -11.04 -4.70
C PHE A 24 12.18 -9.86 -5.20
N ILE A 25 12.20 -8.71 -4.51
CA ILE A 25 11.48 -7.49 -4.92
C ILE A 25 11.96 -7.05 -6.30
N SER A 26 13.26 -6.90 -6.49
CA SER A 26 13.86 -6.50 -7.77
C SER A 26 13.45 -7.43 -8.92
N SER A 27 13.49 -8.75 -8.73
CA SER A 27 13.06 -9.70 -9.76
C SER A 27 11.57 -9.65 -10.06
N SER A 28 10.73 -9.40 -9.05
CA SER A 28 9.27 -9.34 -9.18
C SER A 28 8.79 -8.07 -9.89
N THR A 29 9.55 -6.98 -9.82
CA THR A 29 9.22 -5.69 -10.45
C THR A 29 9.83 -5.52 -11.84
N LYS A 30 10.85 -6.28 -12.23
CA LYS A 30 11.52 -6.21 -13.56
C LYS A 30 10.57 -6.40 -14.74
N LYS A 31 9.39 -6.99 -14.56
CA LYS A 31 8.41 -7.26 -15.61
C LYS A 31 7.53 -6.07 -16.00
N SER A 32 7.62 -4.93 -15.31
CA SER A 32 6.87 -3.74 -15.69
C SER A 32 7.59 -3.01 -16.83
N LYS A 33 6.93 -2.90 -17.99
CA LYS A 33 7.49 -2.28 -19.21
C LYS A 33 7.45 -0.73 -19.20
N LYS A 34 6.80 -0.13 -18.18
CA LYS A 34 6.54 1.33 -18.15
C LYS A 34 7.66 2.16 -17.54
N SER A 35 8.46 1.57 -16.65
CA SER A 35 9.60 2.30 -16.07
C SER A 35 10.72 2.37 -17.08
N GLY A 36 11.14 3.58 -17.38
CA GLY A 36 12.38 3.83 -18.12
C GLY A 36 13.59 3.11 -17.50
N LYS A 37 14.76 3.20 -18.11
CA LYS A 37 16.02 2.50 -17.77
C LYS A 37 16.53 2.63 -16.32
N PHE A 38 15.83 3.36 -15.44
CA PHE A 38 16.33 3.79 -14.13
C PHE A 38 15.67 3.09 -12.91
N LYS A 39 15.29 1.83 -13.05
CA LYS A 39 14.86 1.05 -11.87
C LYS A 39 16.03 0.85 -10.92
N ASN A 40 15.97 1.49 -9.76
CA ASN A 40 17.01 1.40 -8.73
C ASN A 40 16.48 0.77 -7.43
N ILE A 41 15.67 -0.30 -7.54
CA ILE A 41 15.26 -1.06 -6.36
C ILE A 41 16.50 -1.71 -5.74
N GLY A 42 16.77 -1.34 -4.48
CA GLY A 42 18.00 -1.71 -3.76
C GLY A 42 19.11 -0.64 -3.81
N GLY A 43 18.89 0.48 -4.51
CA GLY A 43 19.72 1.67 -4.44
C GLY A 43 19.20 2.69 -3.41
N PHE A 44 19.84 3.85 -3.31
CA PHE A 44 19.47 4.87 -2.32
C PHE A 44 18.21 5.68 -2.69
N GLY A 45 17.93 5.88 -3.97
CA GLY A 45 16.77 6.63 -4.42
C GLY A 45 16.26 6.12 -5.76
N ALA A 46 14.98 6.34 -6.02
CA ALA A 46 14.34 6.00 -7.29
C ALA A 46 14.32 7.21 -8.23
N LEU A 47 14.67 6.97 -9.51
CA LEU A 47 14.55 7.97 -10.57
C LEU A 47 13.31 7.64 -11.39
N THR A 48 12.43 8.63 -11.57
CA THR A 48 11.22 8.49 -12.37
C THR A 48 11.14 9.63 -13.36
N LYS A 49 10.98 9.28 -14.65
CA LYS A 49 10.76 10.27 -15.70
C LYS A 49 9.35 10.82 -15.61
N LEU A 50 9.21 12.14 -15.58
CA LEU A 50 7.91 12.78 -15.64
C LEU A 50 7.30 12.65 -17.04
N PRO A 51 5.97 12.45 -17.15
CA PRO A 51 5.28 12.49 -18.44
C PRO A 51 5.47 13.84 -19.13
N SER A 52 5.81 13.82 -20.43
CA SER A 52 6.06 15.05 -21.21
C SER A 52 4.80 15.71 -21.75
N ASN A 53 3.65 15.10 -21.59
CA ASN A 53 2.36 15.56 -22.13
C ASN A 53 1.57 16.45 -21.17
N LEU A 54 2.14 16.81 -20.01
CA LEU A 54 1.54 17.72 -19.04
C LEU A 54 2.02 19.15 -19.32
N LYS A 55 1.10 20.12 -19.33
CA LYS A 55 1.40 21.53 -19.61
C LYS A 55 1.80 22.30 -18.36
N ASN A 56 1.04 22.11 -17.26
CA ASN A 56 1.28 22.76 -15.98
C ASN A 56 1.05 21.74 -14.85
N PRO A 57 2.00 20.79 -14.65
CA PRO A 57 1.81 19.68 -13.73
C PRO A 57 1.92 20.09 -12.27
N TYR A 58 1.01 19.56 -11.45
CA TYR A 58 1.04 19.60 -10.00
C TYR A 58 1.34 18.21 -9.45
N LEU A 59 2.17 18.15 -8.43
CA LEU A 59 2.41 16.95 -7.64
C LEU A 59 1.31 16.81 -6.59
N VAL A 60 0.75 15.60 -6.50
CA VAL A 60 -0.16 15.21 -5.43
C VAL A 60 0.47 14.04 -4.69
N THR A 61 0.60 14.15 -3.39
CA THR A 61 1.25 13.14 -2.55
C THR A 61 0.28 12.66 -1.49
N SER A 62 0.35 11.37 -1.17
CA SER A 62 -0.39 10.76 -0.07
C SER A 62 0.50 9.73 0.63
N THR A 63 0.34 9.63 1.95
CA THR A 63 0.96 8.58 2.76
C THR A 63 -0.08 8.03 3.73
N ASP A 64 -0.16 6.70 3.83
CA ASP A 64 -1.08 6.03 4.73
C ASP A 64 -0.56 4.65 5.12
N GLY A 65 -1.17 4.06 6.15
CA GLY A 65 -0.95 2.68 6.57
C GLY A 65 -2.20 1.82 6.37
N VAL A 66 -2.08 0.52 6.64
CA VAL A 66 -3.24 -0.38 6.63
C VAL A 66 -4.02 -0.31 7.95
N GLY A 67 -3.39 0.17 8.99
CA GLY A 67 -3.97 0.23 10.32
C GLY A 67 -4.21 -1.15 10.94
N THR A 68 -5.15 -1.24 11.88
CA THR A 68 -5.30 -2.45 12.71
C THR A 68 -5.91 -3.67 12.01
N LYS A 69 -6.24 -3.58 10.71
CA LYS A 69 -6.55 -4.74 9.86
C LYS A 69 -5.38 -5.74 9.82
N ILE A 70 -4.13 -5.26 9.92
CA ILE A 70 -2.95 -6.13 9.99
C ILE A 70 -3.02 -7.14 11.16
N GLU A 71 -3.70 -6.80 12.24
CA GLU A 71 -3.89 -7.73 13.36
C GLU A 71 -4.82 -8.89 13.00
N VAL A 72 -5.84 -8.65 12.18
CA VAL A 72 -6.71 -9.71 11.64
C VAL A 72 -5.92 -10.59 10.68
N ALA A 73 -5.08 -10.00 9.83
CA ALA A 73 -4.18 -10.74 8.96
C ALA A 73 -3.21 -11.63 9.75
N ASN A 74 -2.64 -11.12 10.85
CA ASN A 74 -1.80 -11.89 11.78
C ASN A 74 -2.56 -13.07 12.42
N MET A 75 -3.78 -12.84 12.93
CA MET A 75 -4.61 -13.88 13.54
C MET A 75 -4.92 -15.02 12.58
N LEU A 76 -5.11 -14.69 11.30
CA LEU A 76 -5.49 -15.64 10.25
C LEU A 76 -4.30 -16.19 9.46
N GLY A 77 -3.11 -15.63 9.62
CA GLY A 77 -1.90 -16.00 8.87
C GLY A 77 -2.00 -15.69 7.37
N LYS A 78 -2.82 -14.70 6.97
CA LYS A 78 -3.04 -14.30 5.57
C LYS A 78 -2.57 -12.86 5.34
N PHE A 79 -1.65 -12.67 4.41
CA PHE A 79 -0.95 -11.39 4.19
C PHE A 79 -0.98 -10.92 2.72
N ASP A 80 -1.57 -11.69 1.83
CA ASP A 80 -1.59 -11.44 0.39
C ASP A 80 -2.51 -10.27 -0.02
N THR A 81 -3.50 -9.93 0.81
CA THR A 81 -4.46 -8.84 0.54
C THR A 81 -4.04 -7.50 1.13
N ILE A 82 -3.33 -7.50 2.27
CA ILE A 82 -2.99 -6.24 2.97
C ILE A 82 -2.02 -5.34 2.19
N GLY A 83 -1.23 -5.91 1.27
CA GLY A 83 -0.43 -5.10 0.35
C GLY A 83 -1.30 -4.35 -0.67
N VAL A 84 -2.43 -4.93 -1.09
CA VAL A 84 -3.43 -4.23 -1.92
C VAL A 84 -4.10 -3.11 -1.12
N ASP A 85 -4.46 -3.40 0.16
CA ASP A 85 -5.00 -2.39 1.07
C ASP A 85 -4.06 -1.18 1.18
N LEU A 86 -2.77 -1.43 1.40
CA LEU A 86 -1.78 -0.37 1.54
C LEU A 86 -1.74 0.55 0.32
N VAL A 87 -1.68 -0.02 -0.88
CA VAL A 87 -1.69 0.77 -2.11
C VAL A 87 -3.00 1.53 -2.25
N ALA A 88 -4.14 0.87 -2.01
CA ALA A 88 -5.46 1.48 -2.14
C ALA A 88 -5.63 2.71 -1.24
N MET A 89 -5.20 2.63 0.02
CA MET A 89 -5.28 3.75 0.97
C MET A 89 -4.57 5.00 0.43
N CYS A 90 -3.39 4.83 -0.17
CA CYS A 90 -2.64 5.97 -0.71
C CYS A 90 -3.17 6.46 -2.07
N VAL A 91 -3.45 5.55 -3.02
CA VAL A 91 -3.78 5.97 -4.40
C VAL A 91 -5.21 6.47 -4.55
N ASN A 92 -6.13 6.03 -3.68
CA ASN A 92 -7.49 6.56 -3.67
C ASN A 92 -7.51 8.03 -3.22
N ASP A 93 -6.64 8.43 -2.29
CA ASP A 93 -6.50 9.84 -1.89
C ASP A 93 -5.90 10.72 -2.99
N ILE A 94 -5.00 10.15 -3.81
CA ILE A 94 -4.43 10.87 -4.95
C ILE A 94 -5.50 11.10 -6.03
N ILE A 95 -6.31 10.08 -6.33
CA ILE A 95 -7.27 10.21 -7.43
C ILE A 95 -8.42 11.17 -7.12
N VAL A 96 -8.82 11.34 -5.85
CA VAL A 96 -9.87 12.30 -5.51
C VAL A 96 -9.46 13.76 -5.75
N GLN A 97 -8.16 14.03 -5.87
CA GLN A 97 -7.64 15.33 -6.31
C GLN A 97 -7.60 15.48 -7.84
N GLY A 98 -7.99 14.44 -8.58
CA GLY A 98 -7.89 14.40 -10.05
C GLY A 98 -6.53 13.92 -10.56
N ALA A 99 -5.60 13.58 -9.69
CA ALA A 99 -4.25 13.19 -10.06
C ALA A 99 -4.17 11.70 -10.43
N LYS A 100 -3.36 11.40 -11.45
CA LYS A 100 -3.00 10.02 -11.78
C LYS A 100 -1.83 9.57 -10.90
N PRO A 101 -1.95 8.51 -10.09
CA PRO A 101 -0.82 7.92 -9.39
C PRO A 101 0.29 7.53 -10.39
N LEU A 102 1.54 7.87 -10.07
CA LEU A 102 2.70 7.61 -10.91
C LEU A 102 3.61 6.58 -10.26
N VAL A 103 3.98 6.80 -9.02
CA VAL A 103 4.89 5.94 -8.26
C VAL A 103 4.35 5.60 -6.89
N PHE A 104 4.82 4.48 -6.37
CA PHE A 104 4.55 3.99 -5.03
C PHE A 104 5.85 3.54 -4.35
N LEU A 105 5.98 3.84 -3.07
CA LEU A 105 7.03 3.35 -2.18
C LEU A 105 6.38 2.75 -0.94
N ASP A 106 7.00 1.71 -0.38
CA ASP A 106 6.55 1.10 0.86
C ASP A 106 7.61 1.21 1.96
N TYR A 107 7.14 1.29 3.21
CA TYR A 107 7.96 1.09 4.39
C TYR A 107 7.38 -0.07 5.20
N ILE A 108 8.14 -1.12 5.38
CA ILE A 108 7.75 -2.30 6.14
C ILE A 108 8.67 -2.43 7.34
N SER A 109 8.13 -2.29 8.55
CA SER A 109 8.87 -2.49 9.79
C SER A 109 8.40 -3.76 10.49
N VAL A 110 9.36 -4.61 10.89
CA VAL A 110 9.09 -5.93 11.47
C VAL A 110 9.96 -6.18 12.71
N GLU A 111 9.46 -6.98 13.65
CA GLU A 111 10.32 -7.47 14.74
C GLU A 111 11.46 -8.32 14.18
N LYS A 112 11.11 -9.23 13.25
CA LYS A 112 12.05 -10.15 12.60
C LYS A 112 11.63 -10.48 11.18
N ILE A 113 12.60 -10.58 10.27
CA ILE A 113 12.34 -10.92 8.87
C ILE A 113 11.79 -12.34 8.75
N ASP A 114 10.49 -12.43 8.42
CA ASP A 114 9.81 -13.61 7.92
C ASP A 114 9.63 -13.47 6.41
N THR A 115 10.51 -14.12 5.66
CA THR A 115 10.55 -14.02 4.20
C THR A 115 9.25 -14.47 3.53
N LYS A 116 8.52 -15.46 4.08
CA LYS A 116 7.26 -15.95 3.52
C LYS A 116 6.16 -14.90 3.67
N LYS A 117 6.02 -14.32 4.87
CA LYS A 117 5.08 -13.23 5.18
C LYS A 117 5.35 -12.02 4.29
N LEU A 118 6.58 -11.53 4.27
CA LEU A 118 6.99 -10.35 3.52
C LEU A 118 6.78 -10.51 2.01
N LYS A 119 7.09 -11.69 1.45
CA LYS A 119 6.82 -11.97 0.03
C LYS A 119 5.34 -11.87 -0.32
N ASN A 120 4.44 -12.29 0.55
CA ASN A 120 3.00 -12.17 0.33
C ASN A 120 2.55 -10.71 0.37
N ILE A 121 3.04 -9.92 1.33
CA ILE A 121 2.76 -8.48 1.42
C ILE A 121 3.22 -7.77 0.12
N ILE A 122 4.47 -7.98 -0.30
CA ILE A 122 5.01 -7.36 -1.53
C ILE A 122 4.24 -7.78 -2.79
N ARG A 123 3.81 -9.05 -2.89
CA ARG A 123 2.94 -9.47 -4.00
C ARG A 123 1.62 -8.71 -4.02
N GLY A 124 1.04 -8.46 -2.83
CA GLY A 124 -0.13 -7.61 -2.68
C GLY A 124 0.13 -6.18 -3.13
N ILE A 125 1.24 -5.57 -2.73
CA ILE A 125 1.65 -4.22 -3.15
C ILE A 125 1.81 -4.15 -4.67
N ILE A 126 2.55 -5.09 -5.27
CA ILE A 126 2.73 -5.17 -6.74
C ILE A 126 1.38 -5.30 -7.45
N LYS A 127 0.45 -6.12 -6.91
CA LYS A 127 -0.90 -6.26 -7.45
C LYS A 127 -1.68 -4.95 -7.35
N GLY A 128 -1.63 -4.27 -6.19
CA GLY A 128 -2.28 -2.97 -5.98
C GLY A 128 -1.74 -1.91 -6.94
N CYS A 129 -0.42 -1.81 -7.11
CA CYS A 129 0.21 -0.89 -8.06
C CYS A 129 -0.25 -1.15 -9.51
N LYS A 130 -0.39 -2.42 -9.91
CA LYS A 130 -0.93 -2.77 -11.24
C LYS A 130 -2.38 -2.32 -11.41
N LEU A 131 -3.23 -2.48 -10.39
CA LEU A 131 -4.62 -2.05 -10.41
C LEU A 131 -4.75 -0.53 -10.46
N ALA A 132 -3.83 0.20 -9.85
CA ALA A 132 -3.76 1.66 -9.87
C ALA A 132 -3.03 2.23 -11.08
N ASP A 133 -2.46 1.39 -11.94
CA ASP A 133 -1.59 1.78 -13.07
C ASP A 133 -0.42 2.68 -12.65
N CYS A 134 0.15 2.42 -11.46
CA CYS A 134 1.36 3.08 -10.94
C CYS A 134 2.51 2.08 -10.77
N GLU A 135 3.73 2.56 -10.50
CA GLU A 135 4.91 1.72 -10.37
C GLU A 135 5.42 1.65 -8.93
N LEU A 136 5.69 0.44 -8.44
CA LEU A 136 6.51 0.26 -7.23
C LEU A 136 7.97 0.54 -7.61
N VAL A 137 8.51 1.68 -7.15
CA VAL A 137 9.85 2.17 -7.55
C VAL A 137 10.90 1.98 -6.47
N GLY A 138 10.50 1.77 -5.24
CA GLY A 138 11.40 1.60 -4.09
C GLY A 138 10.63 1.32 -2.82
N GLY A 139 11.33 1.35 -1.71
CA GLY A 139 10.80 1.15 -0.37
C GLY A 139 11.90 0.75 0.60
N GLU A 140 11.51 0.50 1.85
CA GLU A 140 12.42 0.10 2.92
C GLU A 140 11.82 -1.06 3.72
N THR A 141 12.67 -1.97 4.17
CA THR A 141 12.29 -3.04 5.10
C THR A 141 13.21 -3.03 6.30
N ALA A 142 12.70 -2.57 7.43
CA ALA A 142 13.43 -2.44 8.67
C ALA A 142 13.19 -3.63 9.61
N GLU A 143 14.25 -4.34 10.00
CA GLU A 143 14.22 -5.34 11.06
C GLU A 143 14.54 -4.65 12.39
N MET A 144 13.55 -4.57 13.29
CA MET A 144 13.58 -3.75 14.50
C MET A 144 13.30 -4.60 15.76
N PRO A 145 14.24 -5.49 16.14
CA PRO A 145 14.09 -6.29 17.36
C PRO A 145 14.07 -5.38 18.60
N GLY A 146 13.11 -5.63 19.50
CA GLY A 146 12.91 -4.82 20.70
C GLY A 146 11.90 -3.67 20.55
N THR A 147 11.71 -3.14 19.33
CA THR A 147 10.64 -2.14 19.04
C THR A 147 9.30 -2.81 18.87
N TYR A 148 9.26 -3.91 18.10
CA TYR A 148 8.04 -4.69 17.90
C TYR A 148 8.07 -5.99 18.72
N SER A 149 6.94 -6.34 19.31
CA SER A 149 6.74 -7.65 19.94
C SER A 149 6.78 -8.75 18.90
N LYS A 150 7.06 -9.99 19.33
CA LYS A 150 7.19 -11.16 18.47
C LYS A 150 6.05 -11.29 17.45
N GLY A 151 6.42 -11.35 16.17
CA GLY A 151 5.51 -11.49 15.04
C GLY A 151 4.74 -10.22 14.66
N LYS A 152 4.91 -9.12 15.42
CA LYS A 152 4.30 -7.83 15.09
C LYS A 152 5.08 -7.12 14.00
N PHE A 153 4.36 -6.29 13.25
CA PHE A 153 4.91 -5.49 12.16
C PHE A 153 3.96 -4.33 11.85
N ASP A 154 4.47 -3.34 11.14
CA ASP A 154 3.67 -2.29 10.56
C ASP A 154 4.07 -2.05 9.11
N ILE A 155 3.16 -1.49 8.32
CA ILE A 155 3.39 -1.14 6.93
C ILE A 155 2.79 0.22 6.62
N ALA A 156 3.57 1.06 5.97
CA ALA A 156 3.15 2.36 5.46
C ALA A 156 3.47 2.46 3.97
N GLY A 157 2.66 3.22 3.25
CA GLY A 157 2.85 3.51 1.83
C GLY A 157 3.00 5.01 1.61
N PHE A 158 3.71 5.34 0.55
CA PHE A 158 3.80 6.67 0.01
C PHE A 158 3.54 6.61 -1.49
N SER A 159 2.64 7.43 -1.98
CA SER A 159 2.36 7.55 -3.40
C SER A 159 2.47 8.99 -3.88
N LEU A 160 2.93 9.15 -5.10
CA LEU A 160 3.01 10.42 -5.79
C LEU A 160 2.26 10.30 -7.11
N GLY A 161 1.38 11.26 -7.37
CA GLY A 161 0.64 11.40 -8.61
C GLY A 161 0.87 12.76 -9.26
N LEU A 162 0.40 12.89 -10.48
CA LEU A 162 0.47 14.10 -11.26
C LEU A 162 -0.89 14.47 -11.83
N VAL A 163 -1.17 15.77 -11.84
CA VAL A 163 -2.36 16.35 -12.46
C VAL A 163 -2.00 17.68 -13.12
N ASP A 164 -2.57 17.97 -14.29
CA ASP A 164 -2.50 19.33 -14.84
C ASP A 164 -3.40 20.27 -14.03
N LYS A 165 -2.98 21.52 -13.86
CA LYS A 165 -3.69 22.56 -13.11
C LYS A 165 -5.17 22.67 -13.48
N ASP A 166 -5.50 22.58 -14.74
CA ASP A 166 -6.86 22.68 -15.28
C ASP A 166 -7.75 21.45 -15.00
N LYS A 167 -7.12 20.32 -14.61
CA LYS A 167 -7.79 19.05 -14.30
C LYS A 167 -7.91 18.73 -12.80
N ILE A 168 -7.37 19.59 -11.96
CA ILE A 168 -7.50 19.41 -10.52
C ILE A 168 -8.99 19.49 -10.14
N LEU A 169 -9.47 18.50 -9.38
CA LEU A 169 -10.84 18.48 -8.86
C LEU A 169 -10.93 19.38 -7.64
N LEU A 170 -11.12 20.68 -7.88
CA LEU A 170 -11.17 21.73 -6.85
C LEU A 170 -12.62 22.00 -6.40
N ASN A 171 -13.36 21.02 -5.95
CA ASN A 171 -14.68 21.21 -5.35
C ASN A 171 -15.54 22.27 -6.08
N LYS A 172 -15.66 22.15 -7.40
CA LYS A 172 -16.51 23.02 -8.22
C LYS A 172 -17.98 22.58 -8.17
N ILE A 173 -18.43 22.18 -6.99
CA ILE A 173 -19.77 21.66 -6.75
C ILE A 173 -20.79 22.76 -6.99
N LYS A 174 -21.86 22.42 -7.70
CA LYS A 174 -23.01 23.29 -7.99
C LYS A 174 -24.26 22.70 -7.32
N GLU A 175 -25.23 23.56 -7.03
CA GLU A 175 -26.48 23.19 -6.34
C GLU A 175 -27.26 22.06 -7.04
N LYS A 176 -27.14 21.93 -8.37
CA LYS A 176 -27.82 20.89 -9.17
C LYS A 176 -26.95 19.68 -9.50
N ASP A 177 -25.79 19.56 -8.94
CA ASP A 177 -24.93 18.42 -9.17
C ASP A 177 -25.53 17.14 -8.55
N LEU A 178 -25.39 16.03 -9.28
CA LEU A 178 -25.82 14.72 -8.80
C LEU A 178 -24.70 14.09 -7.97
N VAL A 179 -25.07 13.50 -6.84
CA VAL A 179 -24.15 12.70 -6.02
C VAL A 179 -24.21 11.25 -6.49
N LEU A 180 -23.06 10.73 -6.96
CA LEU A 180 -22.91 9.34 -7.36
C LEU A 180 -22.08 8.59 -6.31
N ALA A 181 -22.58 7.43 -5.89
CA ALA A 181 -21.85 6.54 -4.98
C ALA A 181 -21.33 5.31 -5.76
N ILE A 182 -20.05 5.00 -5.56
CA ILE A 182 -19.45 3.76 -6.05
C ILE A 182 -19.37 2.79 -4.86
N PRO A 183 -19.94 1.57 -4.95
CA PRO A 183 -19.96 0.63 -3.84
C PRO A 183 -18.55 0.18 -3.43
N SER A 184 -18.35 0.07 -2.12
CA SER A 184 -17.14 -0.49 -1.53
C SER A 184 -17.04 -2.02 -1.74
N SER A 185 -15.89 -2.60 -1.41
CA SER A 185 -15.70 -4.06 -1.34
C SER A 185 -15.91 -4.62 0.09
N GLY A 186 -16.50 -3.85 0.98
CA GLY A 186 -16.69 -4.17 2.40
C GLY A 186 -16.09 -3.09 3.30
N LEU A 187 -15.52 -3.48 4.43
CA LEU A 187 -14.96 -2.57 5.44
C LEU A 187 -13.71 -1.81 5.01
N HIS A 188 -13.10 -2.21 3.88
CA HIS A 188 -11.81 -1.71 3.42
C HIS A 188 -10.71 -1.91 4.48
N SER A 189 -10.06 -0.82 4.95
CA SER A 189 -9.02 -0.89 6.00
C SER A 189 -9.38 -0.11 7.26
N ASN A 190 -10.53 0.57 7.29
CA ASN A 190 -10.95 1.40 8.42
C ASN A 190 -11.86 0.66 9.40
N GLY A 191 -11.95 1.17 10.64
CA GLY A 191 -12.83 0.63 11.67
C GLY A 191 -12.40 -0.70 12.29
N TYR A 192 -11.24 -1.25 11.99
CA TYR A 192 -10.80 -2.56 12.47
C TYR A 192 -10.51 -2.61 13.98
N SER A 193 -10.27 -1.50 14.63
CA SER A 193 -10.20 -1.42 16.09
C SER A 193 -11.53 -1.84 16.74
N LEU A 194 -12.65 -1.33 16.21
CA LEU A 194 -14.00 -1.70 16.66
C LEU A 194 -14.32 -3.16 16.32
N VAL A 195 -14.03 -3.60 15.11
CA VAL A 195 -14.21 -4.99 14.67
C VAL A 195 -13.50 -5.96 15.63
N ARG A 196 -12.23 -5.69 15.93
CA ARG A 196 -11.43 -6.50 16.85
C ARG A 196 -11.99 -6.47 18.28
N HIS A 197 -12.49 -5.32 18.73
CA HIS A 197 -13.16 -5.20 20.01
C HIS A 197 -14.41 -6.09 20.08
N ILE A 198 -15.27 -6.05 19.05
CA ILE A 198 -16.48 -6.87 18.95
C ILE A 198 -16.12 -8.36 18.96
N ILE A 199 -15.15 -8.78 18.13
CA ILE A 199 -14.67 -10.16 18.04
C ILE A 199 -14.23 -10.66 19.42
N LYS A 200 -13.43 -9.86 20.16
CA LYS A 200 -12.97 -10.18 21.50
C LYS A 200 -14.12 -10.27 22.50
N LYS A 201 -15.01 -9.26 22.52
CA LYS A 201 -16.13 -9.17 23.46
C LYS A 201 -17.14 -10.30 23.25
N LYS A 202 -17.42 -10.66 21.99
CA LYS A 202 -18.33 -11.76 21.62
C LYS A 202 -17.65 -13.13 21.60
N LYS A 203 -16.37 -13.22 21.97
CA LYS A 203 -15.56 -14.47 21.98
C LYS A 203 -15.61 -15.23 20.65
N ILE A 204 -15.65 -14.50 19.51
CA ILE A 204 -15.75 -15.10 18.18
C ILE A 204 -14.42 -15.76 17.79
N ASN A 205 -14.46 -17.04 17.47
CA ASN A 205 -13.29 -17.73 16.92
C ASN A 205 -13.20 -17.50 15.41
N LEU A 206 -12.40 -16.53 14.99
CA LEU A 206 -12.22 -16.18 13.57
C LEU A 206 -11.72 -17.36 12.72
N LYS A 207 -10.87 -18.23 13.26
CA LYS A 207 -10.33 -19.36 12.52
C LYS A 207 -11.40 -20.38 12.15
N LYS A 208 -12.48 -20.47 12.95
CA LYS A 208 -13.62 -21.37 12.73
C LYS A 208 -14.76 -20.69 11.94
N ASN A 209 -14.79 -19.37 11.82
CA ASN A 209 -15.83 -18.63 11.11
C ASN A 209 -15.41 -18.36 9.66
N ALA A 210 -15.88 -19.17 8.72
CA ALA A 210 -15.52 -19.09 7.31
C ALA A 210 -15.94 -17.76 6.67
N PHE A 211 -17.13 -17.25 7.01
CA PHE A 211 -17.63 -15.97 6.51
C PHE A 211 -16.73 -14.81 6.93
N LEU A 212 -16.55 -14.60 8.25
CA LEU A 212 -15.73 -13.50 8.76
C LEU A 212 -14.26 -13.61 8.31
N LYS A 213 -13.73 -14.83 8.22
CA LYS A 213 -12.37 -15.04 7.71
C LYS A 213 -12.18 -14.57 6.26
N LYS A 214 -13.23 -14.67 5.44
CA LYS A 214 -13.24 -14.17 4.07
C LYS A 214 -13.46 -12.66 4.07
N GLU A 215 -14.53 -12.18 4.68
CA GLU A 215 -14.98 -10.79 4.60
C GLU A 215 -14.00 -9.80 5.21
N LEU A 216 -13.40 -10.13 6.35
CA LEU A 216 -12.45 -9.24 7.03
C LEU A 216 -11.10 -9.09 6.33
N LEU A 217 -10.83 -9.89 5.30
CA LEU A 217 -9.60 -9.79 4.50
C LEU A 217 -9.88 -9.45 3.04
N VAL A 218 -11.11 -9.09 2.68
CA VAL A 218 -11.39 -8.49 1.37
C VAL A 218 -10.59 -7.20 1.27
N PRO A 219 -9.75 -7.04 0.23
CA PRO A 219 -8.92 -5.85 0.11
C PRO A 219 -9.75 -4.61 -0.24
N THR A 220 -9.26 -3.47 0.18
CA THR A 220 -9.77 -2.15 -0.20
C THR A 220 -9.81 -2.04 -1.72
N LYS A 221 -10.93 -1.57 -2.25
CA LYS A 221 -11.11 -1.38 -3.68
C LYS A 221 -10.28 -0.19 -4.16
N ILE A 222 -9.59 -0.37 -5.28
CA ILE A 222 -8.83 0.69 -5.94
C ILE A 222 -9.73 1.29 -7.03
N TYR A 223 -10.05 2.57 -6.90
CA TYR A 223 -10.99 3.27 -7.78
C TYR A 223 -10.32 4.04 -8.91
N VAL A 224 -8.99 4.10 -8.93
CA VAL A 224 -8.17 4.98 -9.79
C VAL A 224 -8.62 4.95 -11.24
N MET A 225 -8.70 3.77 -11.86
CA MET A 225 -9.00 3.67 -13.30
C MET A 225 -10.42 4.12 -13.64
N HIS A 226 -11.40 3.82 -12.77
CA HIS A 226 -12.78 4.23 -12.96
C HIS A 226 -12.93 5.76 -12.85
N VAL A 227 -12.31 6.36 -11.82
CA VAL A 227 -12.39 7.80 -11.60
C VAL A 227 -11.64 8.57 -12.70
N LEU A 228 -10.44 8.09 -13.13
CA LEU A 228 -9.71 8.70 -14.26
C LEU A 228 -10.55 8.71 -15.55
N GLU A 229 -11.33 7.68 -15.80
CA GLU A 229 -12.22 7.64 -16.96
C GLU A 229 -13.32 8.71 -16.87
N LEU A 230 -13.93 8.87 -15.70
CA LEU A 230 -14.94 9.92 -15.47
C LEU A 230 -14.34 11.33 -15.58
N ILE A 231 -13.14 11.54 -15.05
CA ILE A 231 -12.40 12.81 -15.20
C ILE A 231 -12.15 13.11 -16.69
N LYS A 232 -11.67 12.12 -17.44
CA LYS A 232 -11.41 12.26 -18.89
C LYS A 232 -12.68 12.68 -19.66
N LYS A 233 -13.84 12.17 -19.26
CA LYS A 233 -15.16 12.52 -19.83
C LYS A 233 -15.72 13.84 -19.27
N LYS A 234 -15.04 14.49 -18.33
CA LYS A 234 -15.47 15.73 -17.65
C LYS A 234 -16.82 15.58 -16.91
N TYR A 235 -17.08 14.42 -16.34
CA TYR A 235 -18.32 14.14 -15.60
C TYR A 235 -18.22 14.49 -14.11
N LEU A 236 -17.05 14.81 -13.59
CA LEU A 236 -16.83 15.08 -12.17
C LEU A 236 -16.52 16.56 -11.91
N ASN A 237 -17.23 17.15 -10.97
CA ASN A 237 -16.92 18.46 -10.41
C ASN A 237 -16.12 18.33 -9.10
N ALA A 238 -16.33 17.25 -8.37
CA ALA A 238 -15.62 16.92 -7.12
C ALA A 238 -15.60 15.40 -6.93
N CYS A 239 -14.74 14.92 -6.05
CA CYS A 239 -14.68 13.54 -5.62
C CYS A 239 -14.26 13.47 -4.14
N ALA A 240 -14.78 12.49 -3.41
CA ALA A 240 -14.39 12.19 -2.04
C ALA A 240 -14.16 10.69 -1.86
N ASN A 241 -13.28 10.32 -0.93
CA ASN A 241 -12.98 8.95 -0.54
C ASN A 241 -13.36 8.72 0.93
#